data_442e2ea268196dbbd0bd15dcf5fa39aa
#
_entry.id   442e2ea268196dbbd0bd15dcf5fa39aa
#
_cell.length_a   1.000
_cell.length_b   1.000
_cell.length_c   1.000
_cell.angle_alpha   90.00
_cell.angle_beta   90.00
_cell.angle_gamma   90.00
#
_symmetry.space_group_name_H-M   'P 1'
#
loop_
_entity.id
_entity.type
_entity.pdbx_description
1 polymer ?
#
loop_
_entity_poly.entity_id
_entity_poly.type
_entity_poly.pdbx_seq_one_letter_code
_entity_poly.pdbx_strand_id
1 'polypeptide(L)'
;MITNARVLQEDFVPRDVEHRNPEVNRLSAALEPLLSGEPAETPLVFGPTGAGKTCIARYTVERLRERLLDVRTTYVNCWTDHTRFRVLYALLDAVGQTVDVHRQSTPRDELLRRIRDRDDAPFVVVLDEVDQLDDPDLLYELCGVPHLHPILIANHEADFFAGLDERVQSRLRAGPRVQFDRYGLDELVGILESRVETGFEPGTVDRKRLEAIADAAAGDARVAIRVLRAAAREAEAAGAEALSDDHVRTAIPAARDAIKQRTVDALTPHQETLFELVDAAGEIAPGELYERYAEAVAEPKSRRTVRKYLSKMDQYNLVDARGEKRARTYAVVD
;
A
#
# COMPACT_ATOMS: atom_id res chain seq x y z
N MET A 1 -12.66 23.07 -15.32
CA MET A 1 -12.45 22.92 -13.87
C MET A 1 -11.16 22.17 -13.58
N ILE A 2 -11.01 20.88 -13.99
CA ILE A 2 -9.76 20.13 -13.85
C ILE A 2 -8.81 20.49 -14.99
N THR A 3 -7.62 21.03 -14.65
CA THR A 3 -6.56 21.38 -15.62
C THR A 3 -5.49 20.29 -15.70
N ASN A 4 -5.26 19.55 -14.60
CA ASN A 4 -4.30 18.46 -14.53
C ASN A 4 -4.88 17.29 -13.72
N ALA A 5 -5.53 16.35 -14.40
CA ALA A 5 -6.13 15.17 -13.75
C ALA A 5 -5.11 14.21 -13.11
N ARG A 6 -3.80 14.32 -13.43
CA ARG A 6 -2.76 13.45 -12.88
C ARG A 6 -2.60 13.65 -11.37
N VAL A 7 -2.79 14.86 -10.86
CA VAL A 7 -2.69 15.15 -9.43
C VAL A 7 -3.72 14.41 -8.58
N LEU A 8 -4.81 13.94 -9.19
CA LEU A 8 -5.89 13.19 -8.56
C LEU A 8 -5.72 11.66 -8.70
N GLN A 9 -4.58 11.19 -9.23
CA GLN A 9 -4.28 9.77 -9.29
C GLN A 9 -3.65 9.30 -7.98
N GLU A 10 -3.85 8.04 -7.63
CA GLU A 10 -3.35 7.46 -6.38
C GLU A 10 -1.83 7.27 -6.35
N ASP A 11 -1.25 7.05 -7.52
CA ASP A 11 0.20 6.87 -7.72
C ASP A 11 0.95 8.20 -7.89
N PHE A 12 0.24 9.32 -7.86
CA PHE A 12 0.86 10.63 -7.97
C PHE A 12 1.68 10.97 -6.71
N VAL A 13 2.96 11.20 -6.91
CA VAL A 13 3.88 11.68 -5.90
C VAL A 13 4.02 13.19 -6.06
N PRO A 14 3.68 14.01 -5.05
CA PRO A 14 3.82 15.46 -5.12
C PRO A 14 5.29 15.88 -5.11
N ARG A 15 5.61 17.05 -5.63
CA ARG A 15 6.97 17.62 -5.59
C ARG A 15 7.36 18.04 -4.19
N ASP A 16 6.41 18.56 -3.42
CA ASP A 16 6.57 18.95 -2.03
C ASP A 16 5.55 18.19 -1.20
N VAL A 17 6.02 17.63 -0.09
CA VAL A 17 5.20 16.86 0.84
C VAL A 17 4.90 17.73 2.04
N GLU A 18 3.62 17.89 2.34
CA GLU A 18 3.15 18.57 3.53
C GLU A 18 2.88 17.56 4.67
N HIS A 19 3.04 18.02 5.91
CA HIS A 19 2.65 17.32 7.14
C HIS A 19 3.34 15.99 7.45
N ARG A 20 4.36 15.55 6.67
CA ARG A 20 5.10 14.29 6.87
C ARG A 20 6.62 14.47 6.95
N ASN A 21 7.07 15.67 7.34
CA ASN A 21 8.51 15.97 7.45
C ASN A 21 9.26 15.02 8.40
N PRO A 22 8.72 14.63 9.59
CA PRO A 22 9.41 13.68 10.46
C PRO A 22 9.63 12.31 9.81
N GLU A 23 8.63 11.79 9.09
CA GLU A 23 8.69 10.51 8.43
C GLU A 23 9.65 10.55 7.24
N VAL A 24 9.58 11.62 6.42
CA VAL A 24 10.54 11.88 5.33
C VAL A 24 11.96 11.94 5.86
N ASN A 25 12.20 12.69 6.95
CA ASN A 25 13.54 12.84 7.54
C ASN A 25 14.08 11.49 8.04
N ARG A 26 13.26 10.67 8.70
CA ARG A 26 13.66 9.34 9.18
C ARG A 26 13.99 8.39 8.02
N LEU A 27 13.18 8.37 6.97
CA LEU A 27 13.46 7.56 5.77
C LEU A 27 14.70 8.05 5.04
N SER A 28 14.87 9.38 4.91
CA SER A 28 16.04 9.96 4.28
C SER A 28 17.32 9.65 5.06
N ALA A 29 17.29 9.74 6.39
CA ALA A 29 18.43 9.39 7.24
C ALA A 29 18.81 7.90 7.12
N ALA A 30 17.83 7.00 6.99
CA ALA A 30 18.09 5.58 6.77
C ALA A 30 18.79 5.29 5.43
N LEU A 31 18.55 6.12 4.41
CA LEU A 31 19.12 5.97 3.07
C LEU A 31 20.38 6.84 2.84
N GLU A 32 20.66 7.78 3.75
CA GLU A 32 21.79 8.72 3.61
C GLU A 32 23.16 8.06 3.44
N PRO A 33 23.48 6.90 4.10
CA PRO A 33 24.75 6.22 3.90
C PRO A 33 25.05 5.88 2.43
N LEU A 34 24.03 5.65 1.60
CA LEU A 34 24.21 5.38 0.17
C LEU A 34 24.91 6.53 -0.58
N LEU A 35 24.77 7.77 -0.12
CA LEU A 35 25.42 8.93 -0.73
C LEU A 35 26.94 8.89 -0.54
N SER A 36 27.42 8.16 0.46
CA SER A 36 28.85 7.97 0.74
C SER A 36 29.36 6.59 0.27
N GLY A 37 28.52 5.81 -0.44
CA GLY A 37 28.86 4.44 -0.88
C GLY A 37 28.82 3.40 0.24
N GLU A 38 28.23 3.74 1.38
CA GLU A 38 28.03 2.82 2.50
C GLU A 38 26.65 2.15 2.43
N PRO A 39 26.49 0.91 2.94
CA PRO A 39 25.21 0.23 2.94
C PRO A 39 24.19 0.95 3.83
N ALA A 40 22.97 1.12 3.32
CA ALA A 40 21.85 1.64 4.08
C ALA A 40 21.22 0.58 4.99
N GLU A 41 20.63 1.03 6.09
CA GLU A 41 19.77 0.19 6.93
C GLU A 41 18.44 -0.11 6.21
N THR A 42 17.74 -1.16 6.65
CA THR A 42 16.40 -1.50 6.13
C THR A 42 15.32 -0.80 6.96
N PRO A 43 14.74 0.33 6.50
CA PRO A 43 13.68 0.97 7.23
C PRO A 43 12.38 0.17 7.16
N LEU A 44 11.68 0.12 8.29
CA LEU A 44 10.39 -0.53 8.47
C LEU A 44 9.32 0.56 8.64
N VAL A 45 8.38 0.62 7.71
CA VAL A 45 7.32 1.63 7.66
C VAL A 45 6.00 1.01 8.06
N PHE A 46 5.37 1.54 9.10
CA PHE A 46 4.10 1.04 9.62
C PHE A 46 3.06 2.14 9.70
N GLY A 47 1.80 1.76 9.67
CA GLY A 47 0.66 2.67 9.85
C GLY A 47 -0.58 2.25 9.07
N PRO A 48 -1.73 2.84 9.35
CA PRO A 48 -2.99 2.47 8.71
C PRO A 48 -2.98 2.77 7.20
N THR A 49 -3.92 2.15 6.54
CA THR A 49 -4.20 2.41 5.13
C THR A 49 -4.57 3.89 4.91
N GLY A 50 -4.09 4.50 3.83
CA GLY A 50 -4.35 5.91 3.51
C GLY A 50 -3.51 6.94 4.29
N ALA A 51 -2.61 6.51 5.19
CA ALA A 51 -1.74 7.39 5.97
C ALA A 51 -0.55 7.98 5.19
N GLY A 52 -0.39 7.65 3.90
CA GLY A 52 0.67 8.21 3.05
C GLY A 52 1.96 7.40 2.98
N LYS A 53 2.06 6.22 3.59
CA LYS A 53 3.28 5.38 3.65
C LYS A 53 3.96 5.21 2.28
N THR A 54 3.23 4.70 1.31
CA THR A 54 3.72 4.44 -0.05
C THR A 54 4.16 5.73 -0.76
N CYS A 55 3.36 6.80 -0.63
CA CYS A 55 3.65 8.10 -1.21
C CYS A 55 4.97 8.66 -0.68
N ILE A 56 5.16 8.64 0.65
CA ILE A 56 6.35 9.15 1.32
C ILE A 56 7.59 8.30 1.00
N ALA A 57 7.45 6.97 0.98
CA ALA A 57 8.56 6.09 0.60
C ALA A 57 9.02 6.38 -0.85
N ARG A 58 8.09 6.50 -1.80
CA ARG A 58 8.40 6.85 -3.20
C ARG A 58 8.98 8.25 -3.33
N TYR A 59 8.43 9.23 -2.62
CA TYR A 59 8.96 10.59 -2.57
C TYR A 59 10.41 10.60 -2.08
N THR A 60 10.71 9.89 -1.00
CA THR A 60 12.07 9.82 -0.45
C THR A 60 13.05 9.17 -1.43
N VAL A 61 12.61 8.11 -2.12
CA VAL A 61 13.41 7.45 -3.18
C VAL A 61 13.67 8.39 -4.36
N GLU A 62 12.68 9.17 -4.81
CA GLU A 62 12.89 10.15 -5.87
C GLU A 62 13.87 11.25 -5.46
N ARG A 63 13.79 11.73 -4.22
CA ARG A 63 14.76 12.69 -3.66
C ARG A 63 16.18 12.11 -3.57
N LEU A 64 16.31 10.81 -3.27
CA LEU A 64 17.60 10.13 -3.31
C LEU A 64 18.15 10.10 -4.75
N ARG A 65 17.32 9.79 -5.75
CA ARG A 65 17.71 9.77 -7.17
C ARG A 65 18.18 11.13 -7.69
N GLU A 66 17.66 12.23 -7.18
CA GLU A 66 18.13 13.57 -7.52
C GLU A 66 19.57 13.81 -7.04
N ARG A 67 20.00 13.14 -5.96
CA ARG A 67 21.31 13.29 -5.32
C ARG A 67 22.32 12.20 -5.69
N LEU A 68 21.83 11.01 -6.05
CA LEU A 68 22.64 9.84 -6.41
C LEU A 68 22.19 9.33 -7.79
N LEU A 69 22.92 9.71 -8.84
CA LEU A 69 22.54 9.43 -10.22
C LEU A 69 22.58 7.93 -10.58
N ASP A 70 23.50 7.19 -9.98
CA ASP A 70 23.71 5.76 -10.28
C ASP A 70 22.87 4.83 -9.39
N VAL A 71 21.86 5.33 -8.68
CA VAL A 71 20.95 4.49 -7.88
C VAL A 71 19.88 3.85 -8.77
N ARG A 72 19.70 2.55 -8.65
CA ARG A 72 18.56 1.83 -9.23
C ARG A 72 17.42 1.79 -8.24
N THR A 73 16.21 1.88 -8.72
CA THR A 73 15.03 1.89 -7.84
C THR A 73 13.90 1.09 -8.43
N THR A 74 13.13 0.40 -7.60
CA THR A 74 11.88 -0.22 -8.01
C THR A 74 10.86 -0.24 -6.88
N TYR A 75 9.59 -0.40 -7.25
CA TYR A 75 8.47 -0.54 -6.34
C TYR A 75 7.74 -1.85 -6.65
N VAL A 76 7.50 -2.65 -5.63
CA VAL A 76 6.75 -3.90 -5.73
C VAL A 76 5.64 -3.88 -4.68
N ASN A 77 4.40 -4.07 -5.13
CA ASN A 77 3.27 -4.27 -4.24
C ASN A 77 3.09 -5.77 -3.97
N CYS A 78 3.39 -6.19 -2.76
CA CYS A 78 3.31 -7.60 -2.34
C CYS A 78 1.87 -8.11 -2.16
N TRP A 79 0.85 -7.29 -2.30
CA TRP A 79 -0.53 -7.76 -2.45
C TRP A 79 -0.72 -8.43 -3.82
N THR A 80 -0.30 -7.74 -4.88
CA THR A 80 -0.41 -8.24 -6.26
C THR A 80 0.66 -9.29 -6.55
N ASP A 81 1.91 -8.99 -6.15
CA ASP A 81 3.07 -9.83 -6.39
C ASP A 81 3.53 -10.54 -5.10
N HIS A 82 2.62 -11.35 -4.51
CA HIS A 82 2.81 -11.99 -3.21
C HIS A 82 3.74 -13.21 -3.23
N THR A 83 4.00 -13.80 -4.39
CA THR A 83 4.85 -15.00 -4.49
C THR A 83 6.32 -14.63 -4.63
N ARG A 84 7.21 -15.46 -4.06
CA ARG A 84 8.66 -15.32 -4.20
C ARG A 84 9.11 -15.10 -5.64
N PHE A 85 8.54 -15.87 -6.59
CA PHE A 85 8.88 -15.73 -8.01
C PHE A 85 8.53 -14.34 -8.54
N ARG A 86 7.32 -13.83 -8.27
CA ARG A 86 6.88 -12.53 -8.78
C ARG A 86 7.71 -11.38 -8.23
N VAL A 87 8.02 -11.40 -6.93
CA VAL A 87 8.90 -10.39 -6.33
C VAL A 87 10.26 -10.41 -7.00
N LEU A 88 10.93 -11.56 -7.05
CA LEU A 88 12.27 -11.68 -7.66
C LEU A 88 12.26 -11.32 -9.14
N TYR A 89 11.20 -11.69 -9.86
CA TYR A 89 11.01 -11.31 -11.27
C TYR A 89 10.90 -9.79 -11.43
N ALA A 90 10.08 -9.11 -10.60
CA ALA A 90 9.94 -7.66 -10.63
C ALA A 90 11.27 -6.93 -10.34
N LEU A 91 12.08 -7.46 -9.39
CA LEU A 91 13.41 -6.93 -9.12
C LEU A 91 14.35 -7.08 -10.32
N LEU A 92 14.36 -8.23 -10.97
CA LEU A 92 15.19 -8.48 -12.17
C LEU A 92 14.72 -7.67 -13.38
N ASP A 93 13.40 -7.48 -13.54
CA ASP A 93 12.81 -6.67 -14.59
C ASP A 93 13.25 -5.21 -14.51
N ALA A 94 13.23 -4.66 -13.29
CA ALA A 94 13.70 -3.30 -13.02
C ALA A 94 15.17 -3.05 -13.42
N VAL A 95 15.95 -4.12 -13.56
CA VAL A 95 17.37 -4.07 -13.97
C VAL A 95 17.63 -4.69 -15.34
N GLY A 96 16.56 -5.01 -16.10
CA GLY A 96 16.65 -5.49 -17.48
C GLY A 96 17.18 -6.92 -17.62
N GLN A 97 17.01 -7.79 -16.63
CA GLN A 97 17.56 -9.16 -16.64
C GLN A 97 16.48 -10.26 -16.69
N THR A 98 15.38 -10.00 -17.37
CA THR A 98 14.25 -10.95 -17.48
C THR A 98 14.11 -11.61 -18.86
N VAL A 99 14.91 -11.23 -19.86
CA VAL A 99 14.73 -11.66 -21.27
C VAL A 99 14.69 -13.19 -21.43
N ASP A 100 15.43 -13.94 -20.63
CA ASP A 100 15.54 -15.40 -20.65
C ASP A 100 14.85 -16.08 -19.46
N VAL A 101 14.07 -15.31 -18.67
CA VAL A 101 13.36 -15.85 -17.52
C VAL A 101 12.00 -16.39 -17.91
N HIS A 102 11.81 -17.69 -17.72
CA HIS A 102 10.56 -18.39 -17.96
C HIS A 102 9.95 -18.91 -16.67
N ARG A 103 8.68 -18.53 -16.39
CA ARG A 103 7.98 -18.86 -15.14
C ARG A 103 7.97 -20.33 -14.77
N GLN A 104 7.96 -21.23 -15.77
CA GLN A 104 7.86 -22.67 -15.56
C GLN A 104 9.21 -23.40 -15.53
N SER A 105 10.27 -22.81 -16.10
CA SER A 105 11.55 -23.49 -16.27
C SER A 105 12.72 -22.85 -15.56
N THR A 106 12.63 -21.56 -15.17
CA THR A 106 13.72 -20.91 -14.45
C THR A 106 13.62 -21.23 -12.94
N PRO A 107 14.65 -21.87 -12.34
CA PRO A 107 14.68 -22.12 -10.91
C PRO A 107 14.61 -20.82 -10.09
N ARG A 108 13.87 -20.84 -8.98
CA ARG A 108 13.72 -19.67 -8.09
C ARG A 108 15.04 -19.18 -7.52
N ASP A 109 15.95 -20.11 -7.22
CA ASP A 109 17.27 -19.79 -6.69
C ASP A 109 18.17 -19.09 -7.71
N GLU A 110 17.94 -19.36 -9.00
CA GLU A 110 18.62 -18.68 -10.11
C GLU A 110 18.28 -17.18 -10.14
N LEU A 111 17.00 -16.81 -9.90
CA LEU A 111 16.59 -15.41 -9.88
C LEU A 111 17.31 -14.64 -8.75
N LEU A 112 17.34 -15.22 -7.56
CA LEU A 112 18.04 -14.60 -6.43
C LEU A 112 19.54 -14.53 -6.65
N ARG A 113 20.13 -15.58 -7.25
CA ARG A 113 21.55 -15.61 -7.61
C ARG A 113 21.89 -14.47 -8.56
N ARG A 114 21.09 -14.24 -9.63
CA ARG A 114 21.29 -13.13 -10.57
C ARG A 114 21.24 -11.77 -9.88
N ILE A 115 20.33 -11.59 -8.91
CA ILE A 115 20.29 -10.35 -8.12
C ILE A 115 21.57 -10.21 -7.29
N ARG A 116 22.06 -11.28 -6.66
CA ARG A 116 23.27 -11.26 -5.81
C ARG A 116 24.57 -11.06 -6.58
N ASP A 117 24.68 -11.67 -7.77
CA ASP A 117 25.90 -11.65 -8.60
C ASP A 117 26.14 -10.28 -9.27
N ARG A 118 25.27 -9.32 -9.04
CA ARG A 118 25.46 -7.95 -9.52
C ARG A 118 26.45 -7.23 -8.62
N ASP A 119 27.45 -6.63 -9.22
CA ASP A 119 28.42 -5.75 -8.58
C ASP A 119 28.20 -4.30 -9.10
N ASP A 120 26.94 -3.84 -8.99
CA ASP A 120 26.48 -2.60 -9.59
C ASP A 120 26.14 -1.54 -8.53
N ALA A 121 25.66 -0.42 -9.04
CA ALA A 121 25.06 0.68 -8.29
C ALA A 121 24.06 0.22 -7.21
N PRO A 122 23.92 0.97 -6.11
CA PRO A 122 22.92 0.69 -5.08
C PRO A 122 21.52 0.49 -5.67
N PHE A 123 20.82 -0.55 -5.21
CA PHE A 123 19.49 -0.88 -5.65
C PHE A 123 18.49 -0.71 -4.50
N VAL A 124 17.76 0.41 -4.49
CA VAL A 124 16.73 0.70 -3.49
C VAL A 124 15.39 0.12 -3.94
N VAL A 125 14.81 -0.73 -3.12
CA VAL A 125 13.57 -1.46 -3.43
C VAL A 125 12.49 -1.11 -2.40
N VAL A 126 11.39 -0.54 -2.85
CA VAL A 126 10.21 -0.37 -1.99
C VAL A 126 9.35 -1.63 -2.12
N LEU A 127 9.30 -2.42 -1.04
CA LEU A 127 8.39 -3.56 -0.92
C LEU A 127 7.19 -3.12 -0.07
N ASP A 128 6.06 -2.92 -0.73
CA ASP A 128 4.83 -2.48 -0.08
C ASP A 128 3.95 -3.68 0.26
N GLU A 129 3.25 -3.60 1.40
CA GLU A 129 2.39 -4.67 1.91
C GLU A 129 3.13 -6.01 2.10
N VAL A 130 4.35 -5.94 2.65
CA VAL A 130 5.22 -7.12 2.85
C VAL A 130 4.60 -8.19 3.75
N ASP A 131 3.65 -7.83 4.57
CA ASP A 131 2.84 -8.75 5.37
C ASP A 131 1.98 -9.70 4.51
N GLN A 132 1.86 -9.45 3.20
CA GLN A 132 1.12 -10.30 2.26
C GLN A 132 1.99 -11.35 1.56
N LEU A 133 3.31 -11.32 1.73
CA LEU A 133 4.19 -12.32 1.13
C LEU A 133 3.81 -13.74 1.56
N ASP A 134 3.75 -14.66 0.59
CA ASP A 134 3.55 -16.09 0.83
C ASP A 134 4.75 -16.72 1.52
N ASP A 135 5.95 -16.22 1.19
CA ASP A 135 7.24 -16.67 1.70
C ASP A 135 8.00 -15.49 2.35
N PRO A 136 7.78 -15.22 3.65
CA PRO A 136 8.47 -14.15 4.37
C PRO A 136 9.99 -14.34 4.49
N ASP A 137 10.50 -15.58 4.34
CA ASP A 137 11.94 -15.88 4.37
C ASP A 137 12.69 -15.14 3.26
N LEU A 138 12.00 -14.78 2.17
CA LEU A 138 12.53 -13.94 1.12
C LEU A 138 13.08 -12.61 1.65
N LEU A 139 12.44 -12.01 2.65
CA LEU A 139 12.91 -10.75 3.27
C LEU A 139 14.30 -10.92 3.90
N TYR A 140 14.53 -12.04 4.57
CA TYR A 140 15.85 -12.34 5.13
C TYR A 140 16.92 -12.42 4.05
N GLU A 141 16.60 -13.04 2.92
CA GLU A 141 17.54 -13.23 1.81
C GLU A 141 17.81 -11.90 1.08
N LEU A 142 16.78 -11.08 0.82
CA LEU A 142 16.93 -9.77 0.18
C LEU A 142 17.75 -8.81 1.04
N CYS A 143 17.49 -8.75 2.36
CA CYS A 143 18.31 -7.98 3.29
C CYS A 143 19.76 -8.49 3.42
N GLY A 144 20.07 -9.66 2.86
CA GLY A 144 21.42 -10.24 2.81
C GLY A 144 22.19 -9.89 1.54
N VAL A 145 21.59 -9.21 0.57
CA VAL A 145 22.25 -8.80 -0.68
C VAL A 145 22.92 -7.43 -0.46
N PRO A 146 24.26 -7.32 -0.57
CA PRO A 146 24.99 -6.10 -0.15
C PRO A 146 24.57 -4.81 -0.84
N HIS A 147 24.24 -4.87 -2.13
CA HIS A 147 23.88 -3.70 -2.94
C HIS A 147 22.35 -3.45 -2.98
N LEU A 148 21.53 -4.31 -2.35
CA LEU A 148 20.08 -4.18 -2.34
C LEU A 148 19.62 -3.63 -0.99
N HIS A 149 18.89 -2.52 -1.03
CA HIS A 149 18.45 -1.77 0.14
C HIS A 149 16.92 -1.69 0.16
N PRO A 150 16.23 -2.64 0.84
CA PRO A 150 14.78 -2.66 0.87
C PRO A 150 14.22 -1.66 1.87
N ILE A 151 13.15 -0.98 1.47
CA ILE A 151 12.22 -0.25 2.34
C ILE A 151 10.99 -1.14 2.48
N LEU A 152 10.68 -1.58 3.70
CA LEU A 152 9.59 -2.52 3.96
C LEU A 152 8.38 -1.78 4.53
N ILE A 153 7.23 -1.89 3.86
CA ILE A 153 5.99 -1.24 4.27
C ILE A 153 4.97 -2.31 4.67
N ALA A 154 4.40 -2.18 5.86
CA ALA A 154 3.28 -2.98 6.33
C ALA A 154 2.26 -2.13 7.09
N ASN A 155 1.08 -2.69 7.39
CA ASN A 155 0.06 -1.93 8.10
C ASN A 155 0.28 -1.94 9.62
N HIS A 156 0.52 -3.11 10.23
CA HIS A 156 0.68 -3.25 11.68
C HIS A 156 1.98 -3.95 12.04
N GLU A 157 2.79 -3.31 12.88
CA GLU A 157 4.08 -3.87 13.33
C GLU A 157 3.92 -5.21 14.04
N ALA A 158 2.98 -5.29 14.99
CA ALA A 158 2.77 -6.51 15.77
C ALA A 158 2.37 -7.70 14.90
N ASP A 159 1.46 -7.51 13.95
CA ASP A 159 0.98 -8.55 13.06
C ASP A 159 2.07 -8.98 12.07
N PHE A 160 2.83 -8.01 11.55
CA PHE A 160 3.96 -8.28 10.67
C PHE A 160 4.99 -9.18 11.36
N PHE A 161 5.47 -8.78 12.53
CA PHE A 161 6.47 -9.57 13.26
C PHE A 161 5.92 -10.92 13.74
N ALA A 162 4.66 -11.03 14.13
CA ALA A 162 4.04 -12.30 14.49
C ALA A 162 3.99 -13.31 13.32
N GLY A 163 4.03 -12.81 12.08
CA GLY A 163 4.05 -13.63 10.86
C GLY A 163 5.42 -14.19 10.50
N LEU A 164 6.51 -13.66 11.08
CA LEU A 164 7.90 -14.00 10.75
C LEU A 164 8.50 -15.03 11.70
N ASP A 165 9.48 -15.79 11.23
CA ASP A 165 10.32 -16.62 12.10
C ASP A 165 11.33 -15.76 12.90
N GLU A 166 11.95 -16.34 13.95
CA GLU A 166 12.88 -15.64 14.83
C GLU A 166 14.11 -15.09 14.10
N ARG A 167 14.59 -15.80 13.07
CA ARG A 167 15.77 -15.43 12.28
C ARG A 167 15.48 -14.16 11.46
N VAL A 168 14.32 -14.11 10.76
CA VAL A 168 13.87 -12.94 10.01
C VAL A 168 13.60 -11.78 10.95
N GLN A 169 12.88 -12.04 12.07
CA GLN A 169 12.61 -11.02 13.08
C GLN A 169 13.90 -10.39 13.62
N SER A 170 14.90 -11.21 14.00
CA SER A 170 16.18 -10.74 14.55
C SER A 170 16.87 -9.79 13.58
N ARG A 171 16.89 -10.13 12.28
CA ARG A 171 17.50 -9.30 11.24
C ARG A 171 16.78 -7.97 11.05
N LEU A 172 15.45 -7.99 10.99
CA LEU A 172 14.64 -6.80 10.73
C LEU A 172 14.50 -5.89 11.96
N ARG A 173 14.65 -6.43 13.19
CA ARG A 173 14.51 -5.63 14.41
C ARG A 173 15.57 -4.53 14.57
N ALA A 174 16.71 -4.66 13.91
CA ALA A 174 17.77 -3.65 13.93
C ALA A 174 17.42 -2.39 13.08
N GLY A 175 16.56 -2.53 12.06
CA GLY A 175 16.20 -1.44 11.15
C GLY A 175 15.38 -0.32 11.81
N PRO A 176 15.53 0.92 11.32
CA PRO A 176 14.79 2.06 11.83
C PRO A 176 13.30 1.92 11.56
N ARG A 177 12.48 2.33 12.52
CA ARG A 177 11.01 2.31 12.41
C ARG A 177 10.48 3.67 12.10
N VAL A 178 9.60 3.72 11.10
CA VAL A 178 8.88 4.92 10.71
C VAL A 178 7.40 4.65 10.86
N GLN A 179 6.80 5.25 11.89
CA GLN A 179 5.39 5.09 12.21
C GLN A 179 4.59 6.21 11.57
N PHE A 180 3.49 5.84 10.93
CA PHE A 180 2.51 6.75 10.36
C PHE A 180 1.20 6.65 11.12
N ASP A 181 0.66 7.79 11.50
CA ASP A 181 -0.69 7.91 12.04
C ASP A 181 -1.67 8.37 10.95
N ARG A 182 -2.98 8.23 11.20
CA ARG A 182 -3.99 8.83 10.34
C ARG A 182 -3.77 10.34 10.26
N TYR A 183 -4.11 10.92 9.13
CA TYR A 183 -4.08 12.37 8.98
C TYR A 183 -5.15 13.04 9.85
N GLY A 184 -4.80 14.19 10.43
CA GLY A 184 -5.76 15.11 11.02
C GLY A 184 -6.60 15.81 9.93
N LEU A 185 -7.70 16.48 10.36
CA LEU A 185 -8.57 17.22 9.46
C LEU A 185 -7.80 18.28 8.68
N ASP A 186 -7.05 19.14 9.38
CA ASP A 186 -6.28 20.23 8.76
C ASP A 186 -5.18 19.72 7.83
N GLU A 187 -4.57 18.58 8.17
CA GLU A 187 -3.56 17.94 7.31
C GLU A 187 -4.17 17.43 6.00
N LEU A 188 -5.36 16.81 6.06
CA LEU A 188 -6.08 16.39 4.85
C LEU A 188 -6.51 17.59 4.00
N VAL A 189 -6.98 18.67 4.64
CA VAL A 189 -7.32 19.91 3.93
C VAL A 189 -6.09 20.45 3.21
N GLY A 190 -4.93 20.55 3.86
CA GLY A 190 -3.69 21.00 3.23
C GLY A 190 -3.30 20.12 2.02
N ILE A 191 -3.39 18.78 2.15
CA ILE A 191 -3.14 17.86 1.05
C ILE A 191 -4.10 18.14 -0.13
N LEU A 192 -5.37 18.37 0.14
CA LEU A 192 -6.37 18.67 -0.90
C LEU A 192 -6.13 20.05 -1.52
N GLU A 193 -5.79 21.08 -0.74
CA GLU A 193 -5.43 22.40 -1.22
C GLU A 193 -4.27 22.34 -2.21
N SER A 194 -3.19 21.65 -1.85
CA SER A 194 -2.03 21.45 -2.75
C SER A 194 -2.42 20.75 -4.07
N ARG A 195 -3.35 19.78 -4.02
CA ARG A 195 -3.89 19.13 -5.23
C ARG A 195 -4.74 20.10 -6.07
N VAL A 196 -5.55 20.93 -5.43
CA VAL A 196 -6.37 21.92 -6.10
C VAL A 196 -5.52 23.00 -6.76
N GLU A 197 -4.52 23.55 -6.06
CA GLU A 197 -3.59 24.53 -6.60
C GLU A 197 -2.86 24.06 -7.86
N THR A 198 -2.50 22.76 -7.90
CA THR A 198 -1.73 22.18 -9.01
C THR A 198 -2.64 21.65 -10.14
N GLY A 199 -3.88 21.27 -9.83
CA GLY A 199 -4.74 20.50 -10.72
C GLY A 199 -6.04 21.13 -11.16
N PHE A 200 -6.40 22.32 -10.66
CA PHE A 200 -7.68 22.95 -10.94
C PHE A 200 -7.52 24.41 -11.38
N GLU A 201 -8.53 24.94 -12.05
CA GLU A 201 -8.64 26.37 -12.32
C GLU A 201 -8.88 27.15 -11.00
N PRO A 202 -8.24 28.29 -10.82
CA PRO A 202 -8.40 29.09 -9.60
C PRO A 202 -9.87 29.43 -9.30
N GLY A 203 -10.27 29.27 -8.04
CA GLY A 203 -11.61 29.63 -7.58
C GLY A 203 -12.70 28.59 -7.86
N THR A 204 -12.38 27.44 -8.47
CA THR A 204 -13.37 26.39 -8.76
C THR A 204 -13.67 25.49 -7.56
N VAL A 205 -12.76 25.42 -6.58
CA VAL A 205 -12.92 24.66 -5.33
C VAL A 205 -12.55 25.56 -4.15
N ASP A 206 -13.44 25.73 -3.21
CA ASP A 206 -13.18 26.51 -2.01
C ASP A 206 -12.83 25.61 -0.79
N ARG A 207 -12.22 26.22 0.23
CA ARG A 207 -11.76 25.52 1.44
C ARG A 207 -12.89 24.81 2.18
N LYS A 208 -14.10 25.38 2.21
CA LYS A 208 -15.26 24.78 2.89
C LYS A 208 -15.59 23.39 2.32
N ARG A 209 -15.50 23.22 0.98
CA ARG A 209 -15.72 21.93 0.31
C ARG A 209 -14.60 20.95 0.62
N LEU A 210 -13.36 21.44 0.69
CA LEU A 210 -12.22 20.60 1.09
C LEU A 210 -12.34 20.12 2.53
N GLU A 211 -12.80 20.96 3.45
CA GLU A 211 -13.08 20.58 4.85
C GLU A 211 -14.17 19.49 4.93
N ALA A 212 -15.25 19.62 4.16
CA ALA A 212 -16.30 18.60 4.12
C ALA A 212 -15.80 17.26 3.55
N ILE A 213 -14.94 17.30 2.53
CA ILE A 213 -14.30 16.10 1.96
C ILE A 213 -13.34 15.46 2.98
N ALA A 214 -12.53 16.26 3.65
CA ALA A 214 -11.56 15.81 4.64
C ALA A 214 -12.24 15.16 5.85
N ASP A 215 -13.33 15.75 6.35
CA ASP A 215 -14.14 15.18 7.43
C ASP A 215 -14.71 13.82 7.04
N ALA A 216 -15.32 13.72 5.86
CA ALA A 216 -15.86 12.48 5.34
C ALA A 216 -14.80 11.38 5.12
N ALA A 217 -13.54 11.76 4.88
CA ALA A 217 -12.43 10.83 4.67
C ALA A 217 -11.84 10.24 5.96
N ALA A 218 -12.17 10.79 7.15
CA ALA A 218 -11.80 10.24 8.46
C ALA A 218 -10.30 9.87 8.59
N GLY A 219 -9.41 10.73 8.07
CA GLY A 219 -7.96 10.54 8.14
C GLY A 219 -7.34 9.68 7.03
N ASP A 220 -8.12 9.23 6.04
CA ASP A 220 -7.62 8.49 4.86
C ASP A 220 -7.48 9.42 3.65
N ALA A 221 -6.23 9.75 3.28
CA ALA A 221 -5.95 10.65 2.16
C ALA A 221 -6.40 10.07 0.79
N ARG A 222 -6.45 8.74 0.62
CA ARG A 222 -6.93 8.12 -0.61
C ARG A 222 -8.43 8.36 -0.79
N VAL A 223 -9.20 8.21 0.30
CA VAL A 223 -10.63 8.53 0.31
C VAL A 223 -10.83 10.00 -0.04
N ALA A 224 -10.11 10.91 0.63
CA ALA A 224 -10.21 12.35 0.39
C ALA A 224 -9.95 12.72 -1.09
N ILE A 225 -8.86 12.24 -1.66
CA ILE A 225 -8.50 12.53 -3.06
C ILE A 225 -9.52 11.93 -4.04
N ARG A 226 -10.06 10.75 -3.76
CA ARG A 226 -11.09 10.13 -4.60
C ARG A 226 -12.41 10.87 -4.54
N VAL A 227 -12.83 11.32 -3.36
CA VAL A 227 -14.05 12.15 -3.22
C VAL A 227 -13.89 13.44 -4.00
N LEU A 228 -12.74 14.14 -3.85
CA LEU A 228 -12.45 15.36 -4.62
C LEU A 228 -12.53 15.09 -6.14
N ARG A 229 -11.92 14.01 -6.60
CA ARG A 229 -11.93 13.60 -8.02
C ARG A 229 -13.34 13.31 -8.52
N ALA A 230 -14.14 12.56 -7.74
CA ALA A 230 -15.50 12.21 -8.10
C ALA A 230 -16.40 13.45 -8.17
N ALA A 231 -16.34 14.31 -7.14
CA ALA A 231 -17.10 15.54 -7.08
C ALA A 231 -16.76 16.52 -8.23
N ALA A 232 -15.47 16.64 -8.55
CA ALA A 232 -15.03 17.48 -9.66
C ALA A 232 -15.52 16.97 -11.02
N ARG A 233 -15.50 15.66 -11.26
CA ARG A 233 -16.02 15.06 -12.49
C ARG A 233 -17.53 15.21 -12.63
N GLU A 234 -18.26 15.09 -11.53
CA GLU A 234 -19.71 15.32 -11.52
C GLU A 234 -20.04 16.77 -11.83
N ALA A 235 -19.30 17.72 -11.24
CA ALA A 235 -19.45 19.15 -11.54
C ALA A 235 -19.15 19.46 -13.02
N GLU A 236 -18.08 18.91 -13.61
CA GLU A 236 -17.77 19.05 -15.04
C GLU A 236 -18.88 18.45 -15.93
N ALA A 237 -19.38 17.28 -15.58
CA ALA A 237 -20.47 16.63 -16.33
C ALA A 237 -21.78 17.44 -16.28
N ALA A 238 -22.02 18.16 -15.17
CA ALA A 238 -23.15 19.06 -15.00
C ALA A 238 -22.92 20.43 -15.64
N GLY A 239 -21.74 20.71 -16.21
CA GLY A 239 -21.38 22.02 -16.76
C GLY A 239 -21.23 23.13 -15.71
N ALA A 240 -20.95 22.77 -14.46
CA ALA A 240 -20.80 23.73 -13.37
C ALA A 240 -19.42 24.43 -13.44
N GLU A 241 -19.38 25.71 -13.12
CA GLU A 241 -18.12 26.48 -13.08
C GLU A 241 -17.32 26.26 -11.81
N ALA A 242 -17.97 25.78 -10.72
CA ALA A 242 -17.36 25.53 -9.43
C ALA A 242 -17.96 24.30 -8.71
N LEU A 243 -17.22 23.74 -7.78
CA LEU A 243 -17.67 22.65 -6.93
C LEU A 243 -18.76 23.15 -5.95
N SER A 244 -19.86 22.41 -5.84
CA SER A 244 -20.95 22.70 -4.91
C SER A 244 -21.01 21.70 -3.74
N ASP A 245 -21.73 22.05 -2.67
CA ASP A 245 -21.98 21.13 -1.55
C ASP A 245 -22.73 19.87 -2.02
N ASP A 246 -23.58 19.96 -3.03
CA ASP A 246 -24.31 18.83 -3.59
C ASP A 246 -23.38 17.85 -4.33
N HIS A 247 -22.44 18.36 -5.13
CA HIS A 247 -21.44 17.52 -5.80
C HIS A 247 -20.61 16.74 -4.78
N VAL A 248 -20.18 17.37 -3.67
CA VAL A 248 -19.43 16.70 -2.61
C VAL A 248 -20.28 15.63 -1.94
N ARG A 249 -21.55 15.95 -1.58
CA ARG A 249 -22.45 15.01 -0.90
C ARG A 249 -22.73 13.75 -1.72
N THR A 250 -22.93 13.91 -3.03
CA THR A 250 -23.14 12.78 -3.95
C THR A 250 -21.88 11.96 -4.17
N ALA A 251 -20.72 12.62 -4.22
CA ALA A 251 -19.45 11.97 -4.47
C ALA A 251 -18.93 11.09 -3.30
N ILE A 252 -19.29 11.40 -2.05
CA ILE A 252 -18.81 10.66 -0.86
C ILE A 252 -19.15 9.16 -0.92
N PRO A 253 -20.43 8.74 -1.04
CA PRO A 253 -20.77 7.33 -1.13
C PRO A 253 -20.15 6.67 -2.38
N ALA A 254 -20.25 7.32 -3.55
CA ALA A 254 -19.69 6.79 -4.78
C ALA A 254 -18.16 6.54 -4.72
N ALA A 255 -17.42 7.42 -4.05
CA ALA A 255 -15.99 7.25 -3.87
C ALA A 255 -15.66 6.07 -2.93
N ARG A 256 -16.43 5.88 -1.85
CA ARG A 256 -16.28 4.75 -0.92
C ARG A 256 -16.58 3.43 -1.63
N ASP A 257 -17.67 3.35 -2.37
CA ASP A 257 -18.05 2.17 -3.15
C ASP A 257 -16.98 1.81 -4.19
N ALA A 258 -16.44 2.80 -4.89
CA ALA A 258 -15.35 2.59 -5.86
C ALA A 258 -14.06 2.10 -5.21
N ILE A 259 -13.75 2.52 -3.96
CA ILE A 259 -12.61 1.98 -3.20
C ILE A 259 -12.86 0.54 -2.82
N LYS A 260 -14.05 0.24 -2.27
CA LYS A 260 -14.47 -1.11 -1.87
C LYS A 260 -14.39 -2.05 -3.08
N GLN A 261 -14.99 -1.67 -4.22
CA GLN A 261 -14.98 -2.48 -5.44
C GLN A 261 -13.58 -2.76 -5.94
N ARG A 262 -12.72 -1.75 -6.02
CA ARG A 262 -11.33 -1.95 -6.47
C ARG A 262 -10.53 -2.85 -5.53
N THR A 263 -10.82 -2.78 -4.23
CA THR A 263 -10.18 -3.66 -3.25
C THR A 263 -10.67 -5.10 -3.42
N VAL A 264 -11.96 -5.28 -3.70
CA VAL A 264 -12.54 -6.60 -4.04
C VAL A 264 -11.90 -7.14 -5.33
N ASP A 265 -11.80 -6.34 -6.38
CA ASP A 265 -11.19 -6.74 -7.67
C ASP A 265 -9.70 -7.13 -7.54
N ALA A 266 -9.02 -6.67 -6.49
CA ALA A 266 -7.63 -7.01 -6.18
C ALA A 266 -7.47 -8.25 -5.30
N LEU A 267 -8.56 -8.87 -4.82
CA LEU A 267 -8.51 -10.07 -4.02
C LEU A 267 -7.94 -11.26 -4.82
N THR A 268 -7.18 -12.10 -4.14
CA THR A 268 -6.78 -13.40 -4.71
C THR A 268 -7.99 -14.34 -4.73
N PRO A 269 -8.01 -15.40 -5.59
CA PRO A 269 -9.14 -16.32 -5.66
C PRO A 269 -9.58 -16.89 -4.30
N HIS A 270 -8.64 -17.18 -3.41
CA HIS A 270 -8.95 -17.64 -2.05
C HIS A 270 -9.58 -16.56 -1.16
N GLN A 271 -9.15 -15.32 -1.32
CA GLN A 271 -9.71 -14.17 -0.59
C GLN A 271 -11.11 -13.83 -1.13
N GLU A 272 -11.28 -13.86 -2.45
CA GLU A 272 -12.57 -13.65 -3.11
C GLU A 272 -13.61 -14.68 -2.63
N THR A 273 -13.27 -15.98 -2.63
CA THR A 273 -14.15 -17.02 -2.08
C THR A 273 -14.53 -16.75 -0.61
N LEU A 274 -13.57 -16.33 0.22
CA LEU A 274 -13.84 -15.99 1.62
C LEU A 274 -14.77 -14.78 1.74
N PHE A 275 -14.55 -13.75 0.93
CA PHE A 275 -15.38 -12.55 0.90
C PHE A 275 -16.83 -12.89 0.49
N GLU A 276 -17.01 -13.65 -0.58
CA GLU A 276 -18.33 -14.10 -1.05
C GLU A 276 -19.08 -14.93 -0.01
N LEU A 277 -18.36 -15.81 0.73
CA LEU A 277 -18.97 -16.61 1.81
C LEU A 277 -19.42 -15.75 3.00
N VAL A 278 -18.67 -14.70 3.34
CA VAL A 278 -19.06 -13.75 4.39
C VAL A 278 -20.27 -12.93 3.93
N ASP A 279 -20.23 -12.44 2.68
CA ASP A 279 -21.33 -11.65 2.09
C ASP A 279 -22.63 -12.45 2.02
N ALA A 280 -22.60 -13.68 1.53
CA ALA A 280 -23.75 -14.57 1.44
C ALA A 280 -24.34 -14.96 2.82
N ALA A 281 -23.50 -14.98 3.86
CA ALA A 281 -23.96 -15.34 5.22
C ALA A 281 -24.49 -14.11 6.00
N GLY A 282 -24.14 -12.90 5.58
CA GLY A 282 -24.36 -11.65 6.31
C GLY A 282 -23.50 -11.53 7.56
N GLU A 283 -23.50 -12.51 8.42
CA GLU A 283 -22.61 -12.64 9.59
C GLU A 283 -22.27 -14.11 9.83
N ILE A 284 -20.98 -14.43 10.01
CA ILE A 284 -20.52 -15.82 10.11
C ILE A 284 -19.40 -15.99 11.14
N ALA A 285 -19.44 -17.10 11.89
CA ALA A 285 -18.40 -17.46 12.84
C ALA A 285 -17.16 -18.05 12.15
N PRO A 286 -15.92 -17.84 12.70
CA PRO A 286 -14.67 -18.29 12.06
C PRO A 286 -14.60 -19.80 11.78
N GLY A 287 -15.20 -20.62 12.65
CA GLY A 287 -15.23 -22.08 12.48
C GLY A 287 -16.06 -22.49 11.27
N GLU A 288 -17.26 -21.98 11.19
CA GLU A 288 -18.21 -22.23 10.09
C GLU A 288 -17.69 -21.68 8.77
N LEU A 289 -17.12 -20.45 8.78
CA LEU A 289 -16.50 -19.87 7.59
C LEU A 289 -15.40 -20.77 7.04
N TYR A 290 -14.53 -21.30 7.92
CA TYR A 290 -13.46 -22.18 7.48
C TYR A 290 -14.01 -23.50 6.88
N GLU A 291 -15.04 -24.08 7.44
CA GLU A 291 -15.68 -25.31 6.93
C GLU A 291 -16.27 -25.07 5.54
N ARG A 292 -17.07 -24.03 5.37
CA ARG A 292 -17.63 -23.64 4.07
C ARG A 292 -16.55 -23.31 3.03
N TYR A 293 -15.49 -22.63 3.46
CA TYR A 293 -14.36 -22.34 2.59
C TYR A 293 -13.62 -23.60 2.14
N ALA A 294 -13.39 -24.56 3.06
CA ALA A 294 -12.72 -25.81 2.74
C ALA A 294 -13.54 -26.69 1.76
N GLU A 295 -14.87 -26.57 1.78
CA GLU A 295 -15.76 -27.24 0.82
C GLU A 295 -15.79 -26.54 -0.55
N ALA A 296 -15.61 -25.21 -0.57
CA ALA A 296 -15.70 -24.40 -1.80
C ALA A 296 -14.44 -24.44 -2.68
N VAL A 297 -13.27 -24.80 -2.12
CA VAL A 297 -12.00 -24.76 -2.85
C VAL A 297 -11.31 -26.12 -2.90
N ALA A 298 -10.65 -26.41 -4.03
CA ALA A 298 -9.96 -27.69 -4.23
C ALA A 298 -8.74 -27.88 -3.30
N GLU A 299 -8.01 -26.79 -3.02
CA GLU A 299 -6.80 -26.77 -2.19
C GLU A 299 -6.92 -25.73 -1.09
N PRO A 300 -7.62 -26.03 0.03
CA PRO A 300 -7.85 -25.05 1.08
C PRO A 300 -6.56 -24.68 1.81
N LYS A 301 -6.37 -23.38 2.03
CA LYS A 301 -5.26 -22.84 2.82
C LYS A 301 -5.45 -23.16 4.31
N SER A 302 -4.37 -23.12 5.07
CA SER A 302 -4.42 -23.35 6.52
C SER A 302 -5.31 -22.32 7.24
N ARG A 303 -5.85 -22.70 8.41
CA ARG A 303 -6.62 -21.78 9.27
C ARG A 303 -5.81 -20.51 9.64
N ARG A 304 -4.49 -20.60 9.74
CA ARG A 304 -3.61 -19.45 9.97
C ARG A 304 -3.63 -18.50 8.77
N THR A 305 -3.53 -19.04 7.56
CA THR A 305 -3.59 -18.26 6.32
C THR A 305 -4.94 -17.60 6.12
N VAL A 306 -6.04 -18.33 6.38
CA VAL A 306 -7.41 -17.79 6.30
C VAL A 306 -7.60 -16.62 7.29
N ARG A 307 -7.08 -16.73 8.52
CA ARG A 307 -7.12 -15.61 9.48
C ARG A 307 -6.33 -14.40 8.98
N LYS A 308 -5.17 -14.61 8.35
CA LYS A 308 -4.38 -13.54 7.73
C LYS A 308 -5.19 -12.84 6.62
N TYR A 309 -5.87 -13.59 5.78
CA TYR A 309 -6.73 -13.03 4.73
C TYR A 309 -7.90 -12.22 5.31
N LEU A 310 -8.58 -12.73 6.33
CA LEU A 310 -9.67 -12.03 7.00
C LEU A 310 -9.19 -10.76 7.72
N SER A 311 -8.05 -10.82 8.43
CA SER A 311 -7.44 -9.63 9.05
C SER A 311 -7.09 -8.57 8.01
N LYS A 312 -6.64 -8.99 6.82
CA LYS A 312 -6.37 -8.07 5.72
C LYS A 312 -7.64 -7.41 5.18
N MET A 313 -8.69 -8.20 4.95
CA MET A 313 -9.98 -7.65 4.50
C MET A 313 -10.58 -6.69 5.54
N ASP A 314 -10.39 -6.94 6.84
CA ASP A 314 -10.76 -6.03 7.93
C ASP A 314 -9.99 -4.71 7.86
N GLN A 315 -8.67 -4.74 7.66
CA GLN A 315 -7.83 -3.56 7.50
C GLN A 315 -8.23 -2.67 6.30
N TYR A 316 -8.80 -3.28 5.27
CA TYR A 316 -9.28 -2.57 4.08
C TYR A 316 -10.78 -2.26 4.11
N ASN A 317 -11.42 -2.41 5.27
CA ASN A 317 -12.84 -2.19 5.47
C ASN A 317 -13.74 -2.98 4.48
N LEU A 318 -13.32 -4.16 4.08
CA LEU A 318 -14.17 -5.09 3.32
C LEU A 318 -15.01 -5.96 4.24
N VAL A 319 -14.41 -6.38 5.36
CA VAL A 319 -15.03 -7.26 6.37
C VAL A 319 -14.79 -6.63 7.74
N ASP A 320 -15.80 -6.66 8.59
CA ASP A 320 -15.74 -6.21 9.97
C ASP A 320 -15.64 -7.42 10.91
N ALA A 321 -14.59 -7.48 11.73
CA ALA A 321 -14.38 -8.52 12.72
C ALA A 321 -15.02 -8.11 14.05
N ARG A 322 -16.23 -8.58 14.33
CA ARG A 322 -17.03 -8.28 15.52
C ARG A 322 -16.77 -9.26 16.65
N GLY A 323 -16.80 -8.79 17.88
CA GLY A 323 -16.63 -9.61 19.09
C GLY A 323 -15.19 -10.06 19.35
N GLU A 324 -14.97 -10.70 20.52
CA GLU A 324 -13.67 -11.17 20.94
C GLU A 324 -13.62 -12.70 21.10
N LYS A 325 -12.45 -13.29 20.82
CA LYS A 325 -12.13 -14.72 21.04
C LYS A 325 -13.22 -15.66 20.46
N ARG A 326 -14.00 -16.35 21.33
CA ARG A 326 -15.02 -17.33 20.93
C ARG A 326 -16.29 -16.71 20.37
N ALA A 327 -16.54 -15.43 20.65
CA ALA A 327 -17.69 -14.68 20.13
C ALA A 327 -17.36 -13.87 18.88
N ARG A 328 -16.19 -14.10 18.26
CA ARG A 328 -15.81 -13.40 17.03
C ARG A 328 -16.67 -13.86 15.86
N THR A 329 -17.17 -12.89 15.10
CA THR A 329 -17.88 -13.10 13.84
C THR A 329 -17.31 -12.17 12.77
N TYR A 330 -17.59 -12.47 11.51
CA TYR A 330 -17.22 -11.65 10.37
C TYR A 330 -18.47 -11.25 9.61
N ALA A 331 -18.56 -9.98 9.23
CA ALA A 331 -19.62 -9.44 8.38
C ALA A 331 -19.01 -8.53 7.31
N VAL A 332 -19.63 -8.44 6.14
CA VAL A 332 -19.20 -7.45 5.13
C VAL A 332 -19.54 -6.05 5.62
N VAL A 333 -18.63 -5.10 5.40
CA VAL A 333 -18.86 -3.68 5.69
C VAL A 333 -19.74 -3.09 4.59
N ASP A 334 -20.86 -2.45 4.97
CA ASP A 334 -21.79 -1.79 4.06
C ASP A 334 -21.19 -0.50 3.45
#